data_8424247fb93a3362d4b97372f564a579
#
_entry.id   8424247fb93a3362d4b97372f564a579
#
_cell.length_a   1.000
_cell.length_b   1.000
_cell.length_c   1.000
_cell.angle_alpha   90.00
_cell.angle_beta   90.00
_cell.angle_gamma   90.00
#
_symmetry.space_group_name_H-M   'P 1'
#
loop_
_entity.id
_entity.type
_entity.pdbx_description
1 polymer ?
#
loop_
_entity_poly.entity_id
_entity_poly.type
_entity_poly.pdbx_seq_one_letter_code
_entity_poly.pdbx_strand_id
1 'polypeptide(L)'
;VESDMGDVDIPTLSGWPNQGVGRLNPDGSTGSCSACHARHRYSIEMARKPHTCSECHKGPDVPAYPVYMVSKMGNVYSTHKNDWDFQAVPWKVGKDFTAPTCATCHVSLLVGEEEDVIAERTHQMNNRLAWRLFGIVYAHAHPKSPDTTIIRNKSGLPLATDLTGEPASSYLIDASEQEKRRRTLSAICLSCHGSNWVDGHFERLDNTIKTTNEMTRTATNILLTAWEKGAAKGLSQNDSIFNESLEKKWTEQWLFFANSTRLASAMAGADYGVFANGRWYLSRNSHEMLEWLHLKLKNE
;
A
#
# COMPACT_ATOMS: atom_id res chain seq x y z
N VAL A 1 -23.64 19.67 0.37
CA VAL A 1 -24.16 19.48 1.74
C VAL A 1 -24.53 20.87 2.24
N GLU A 2 -25.81 21.09 2.51
CA GLU A 2 -26.28 22.33 3.15
C GLU A 2 -25.61 22.44 4.53
N SER A 3 -24.96 23.55 4.78
CA SER A 3 -24.41 23.86 6.09
C SER A 3 -25.30 24.89 6.77
N ASP A 4 -25.41 24.85 8.10
CA ASP A 4 -26.12 25.85 8.91
C ASP A 4 -25.53 27.28 8.81
N MET A 5 -24.51 27.47 7.98
CA MET A 5 -23.82 28.75 7.75
C MET A 5 -24.11 29.40 6.40
N GLY A 6 -25.20 29.01 5.72
CA GLY A 6 -25.58 29.51 4.40
C GLY A 6 -24.95 28.70 3.26
N ASP A 7 -25.30 29.06 2.01
CA ASP A 7 -24.85 28.39 0.79
C ASP A 7 -23.31 28.44 0.62
N VAL A 8 -22.60 27.63 1.39
CA VAL A 8 -21.17 27.37 1.19
C VAL A 8 -21.04 26.00 0.56
N ASP A 9 -20.56 25.97 -0.68
CA ASP A 9 -20.16 24.73 -1.34
C ASP A 9 -19.02 24.08 -0.56
N ILE A 10 -19.36 23.10 0.27
CA ILE A 10 -18.35 22.28 0.96
C ILE A 10 -17.91 21.20 -0.04
N PRO A 11 -16.63 21.18 -0.47
CA PRO A 11 -16.15 20.14 -1.35
C PRO A 11 -16.34 18.77 -0.70
N THR A 12 -17.16 17.92 -1.32
CA THR A 12 -17.29 16.52 -0.89
C THR A 12 -16.30 15.68 -1.67
N LEU A 13 -15.43 14.97 -0.93
CA LEU A 13 -14.54 13.98 -1.53
C LEU A 13 -15.37 12.74 -1.88
N SER A 14 -15.52 12.48 -3.16
CA SER A 14 -16.00 11.17 -3.62
C SER A 14 -14.81 10.22 -3.72
N GLY A 15 -14.89 9.08 -3.04
CA GLY A 15 -13.84 8.08 -3.01
C GLY A 15 -12.95 8.17 -1.77
N TRP A 16 -11.82 7.48 -1.82
CA TRP A 16 -10.88 7.40 -0.70
C TRP A 16 -10.19 8.75 -0.46
N PRO A 17 -10.08 9.23 0.80
CA PRO A 17 -9.50 10.53 1.09
C PRO A 17 -8.10 10.69 0.50
N ASN A 18 -7.88 11.75 -0.25
CA ASN A 18 -6.62 12.04 -0.91
C ASN A 18 -5.77 12.97 -0.05
N GLN A 19 -5.52 12.57 1.20
CA GLN A 19 -4.78 13.34 2.19
C GLN A 19 -3.37 12.80 2.38
N GLY A 20 -2.45 13.66 2.76
CA GLY A 20 -1.07 13.31 3.12
C GLY A 20 -0.03 13.77 2.11
N VAL A 21 1.23 13.43 2.40
CA VAL A 21 2.39 13.84 1.60
C VAL A 21 2.32 13.25 0.19
N GLY A 22 2.57 14.08 -0.82
CA GLY A 22 2.55 13.67 -2.23
C GLY A 22 1.14 13.46 -2.80
N ARG A 23 0.09 13.88 -2.11
CA ARG A 23 -1.29 13.82 -2.56
C ARG A 23 -1.89 15.23 -2.64
N LEU A 24 -2.91 15.37 -3.50
CA LEU A 24 -3.69 16.60 -3.55
C LEU A 24 -4.71 16.64 -2.41
N ASN A 25 -4.79 17.74 -1.74
CA ASN A 25 -5.84 18.04 -0.77
C ASN A 25 -7.09 18.58 -1.51
N PRO A 26 -8.27 18.62 -0.86
CA PRO A 26 -9.49 19.15 -1.46
C PRO A 26 -9.39 20.58 -1.99
N ASP A 27 -8.54 21.40 -1.38
CA ASP A 27 -8.24 22.78 -1.77
C ASP A 27 -7.21 22.91 -2.91
N GLY A 28 -6.78 21.77 -3.50
CA GLY A 28 -5.78 21.73 -4.56
C GLY A 28 -4.33 21.81 -4.07
N SER A 29 -4.09 21.97 -2.77
CA SER A 29 -2.74 21.95 -2.21
C SER A 29 -2.16 20.52 -2.21
N THR A 30 -0.84 20.40 -2.35
CA THR A 30 -0.13 19.14 -2.16
C THR A 30 0.33 19.01 -0.73
N GLY A 31 0.17 17.82 -0.16
CA GLY A 31 0.50 17.39 1.18
C GLY A 31 1.34 18.31 2.08
N SER A 32 1.41 18.04 3.35
CA SER A 32 2.12 18.91 4.29
C SER A 32 3.57 18.47 4.47
N CYS A 33 4.53 19.38 4.33
CA CYS A 33 5.94 19.16 4.67
C CYS A 33 6.11 18.69 6.12
N SER A 34 5.25 19.17 7.02
CA SER A 34 5.28 18.83 8.46
C SER A 34 4.83 17.40 8.77
N ALA A 35 4.30 16.67 7.80
CA ALA A 35 4.02 15.23 7.97
C ALA A 35 5.31 14.39 8.10
N CYS A 36 6.41 14.83 7.47
CA CYS A 36 7.72 14.17 7.55
C CYS A 36 8.77 15.01 8.26
N HIS A 37 8.67 16.33 8.17
CA HIS A 37 9.59 17.27 8.81
C HIS A 37 8.91 17.94 10.01
N ALA A 38 9.58 17.98 11.15
CA ALA A 38 9.05 18.68 12.32
C ALA A 38 8.81 20.16 12.00
N ARG A 39 7.62 20.67 12.36
CA ARG A 39 7.10 21.99 11.94
C ARG A 39 8.07 23.14 12.16
N HIS A 40 8.88 23.19 13.15
CA HIS A 40 9.78 24.32 13.43
C HIS A 40 11.25 24.02 13.15
N ARG A 41 11.63 22.77 12.88
CA ARG A 41 13.02 22.36 12.64
C ARG A 41 13.30 21.89 11.23
N TYR A 42 12.30 21.41 10.50
CA TYR A 42 12.44 20.80 9.19
C TYR A 42 13.58 19.76 9.11
N SER A 43 13.69 18.94 10.16
CA SER A 43 14.80 17.99 10.33
C SER A 43 14.75 16.89 9.28
N ILE A 44 15.84 16.74 8.54
CA ILE A 44 16.04 15.62 7.62
C ILE A 44 16.22 14.30 8.37
N GLU A 45 16.83 14.34 9.55
CA GLU A 45 16.97 13.19 10.43
C GLU A 45 15.59 12.61 10.79
N MET A 46 14.65 13.47 11.19
CA MET A 46 13.30 13.04 11.52
C MET A 46 12.61 12.40 10.31
N ALA A 47 12.72 13.00 9.13
CA ALA A 47 12.11 12.50 7.91
C ALA A 47 12.68 11.13 7.46
N ARG A 48 13.92 10.80 7.84
CA ARG A 48 14.58 9.54 7.49
C ARG A 48 14.29 8.40 8.48
N LYS A 49 13.84 8.71 9.70
CA LYS A 49 13.55 7.70 10.73
C LYS A 49 12.18 7.05 10.49
N PRO A 50 12.08 5.72 10.53
CA PRO A 50 10.84 4.98 10.22
C PRO A 50 9.64 5.37 11.07
N HIS A 51 9.83 5.76 12.33
CA HIS A 51 8.72 6.13 13.21
C HIS A 51 7.92 7.33 12.70
N THR A 52 8.53 8.21 11.91
CA THR A 52 7.82 9.32 11.25
C THR A 52 6.73 8.83 10.31
N CYS A 53 7.01 7.73 9.60
CA CYS A 53 6.02 7.10 8.72
C CYS A 53 4.93 6.38 9.50
N SER A 54 5.21 5.94 10.73
CA SER A 54 4.26 5.21 11.57
C SER A 54 3.05 6.03 11.98
N GLU A 55 3.12 7.35 11.91
CA GLU A 55 1.97 8.22 12.20
C GLU A 55 0.76 7.90 11.31
N CYS A 56 1.03 7.47 10.05
CA CYS A 56 0.01 7.11 9.08
C CYS A 56 0.05 5.63 8.66
N HIS A 57 1.22 4.98 8.69
CA HIS A 57 1.43 3.61 8.20
C HIS A 57 1.53 2.57 9.33
N LYS A 58 0.70 2.70 10.34
CA LYS A 58 0.63 1.82 11.52
C LYS A 58 -0.29 0.61 11.31
N GLY A 59 -1.22 0.70 10.39
CA GLY A 59 -2.25 -0.31 10.15
C GLY A 59 -3.52 -0.07 10.98
N PRO A 60 -4.49 -0.99 10.88
CA PRO A 60 -4.40 -2.34 10.29
C PRO A 60 -4.43 -2.40 8.77
N ASP A 61 -4.86 -1.36 8.08
CA ASP A 61 -5.05 -1.30 6.63
C ASP A 61 -3.73 -1.23 5.83
N VAL A 62 -2.79 -0.41 6.28
CA VAL A 62 -1.45 -0.28 5.70
C VAL A 62 -0.38 -0.46 6.79
N PRO A 63 -0.13 -1.70 7.25
CA PRO A 63 0.74 -1.99 8.39
C PRO A 63 2.23 -1.95 8.01
N ALA A 64 2.67 -0.96 7.21
CA ALA A 64 4.02 -0.92 6.70
C ALA A 64 5.07 -0.77 7.82
N TYR A 65 4.79 0.03 8.84
CA TYR A 65 5.70 0.23 9.95
C TYR A 65 5.90 -1.04 10.82
N PRO A 66 4.85 -1.70 11.34
CA PRO A 66 5.04 -2.93 12.11
C PRO A 66 5.67 -4.05 11.28
N VAL A 67 5.34 -4.20 10.00
CA VAL A 67 5.98 -5.16 9.10
C VAL A 67 7.48 -4.84 8.94
N TYR A 68 7.83 -3.57 8.73
CA TYR A 68 9.23 -3.15 8.66
C TYR A 68 9.98 -3.49 9.95
N MET A 69 9.41 -3.17 11.12
CA MET A 69 10.08 -3.39 12.42
C MET A 69 10.40 -4.85 12.72
N VAL A 70 9.59 -5.81 12.24
CA VAL A 70 9.86 -7.24 12.39
C VAL A 70 10.73 -7.82 11.26
N SER A 71 11.03 -7.04 10.23
CA SER A 71 11.93 -7.46 9.15
C SER A 71 13.39 -7.43 9.59
N LYS A 72 14.27 -8.09 8.81
CA LYS A 72 15.72 -8.00 9.03
C LYS A 72 16.22 -6.55 8.98
N MET A 73 15.70 -5.75 8.07
CA MET A 73 16.05 -4.33 7.93
C MET A 73 15.67 -3.54 9.17
N GLY A 74 14.46 -3.75 9.70
CA GLY A 74 13.99 -3.11 10.93
C GLY A 74 14.78 -3.54 12.17
N ASN A 75 15.19 -4.80 12.25
CA ASN A 75 16.05 -5.28 13.33
C ASN A 75 17.44 -4.60 13.30
N VAL A 76 18.07 -4.51 12.12
CA VAL A 76 19.36 -3.81 11.97
C VAL A 76 19.22 -2.33 12.32
N TYR A 77 18.15 -1.67 11.80
CA TYR A 77 17.84 -0.29 12.19
C TYR A 77 17.71 -0.13 13.70
N SER A 78 16.94 -0.99 14.36
CA SER A 78 16.70 -0.89 15.81
C SER A 78 17.98 -1.01 16.62
N THR A 79 18.91 -1.85 16.17
CA THR A 79 20.20 -2.11 16.84
C THR A 79 21.19 -0.96 16.61
N HIS A 80 21.30 -0.45 15.38
CA HIS A 80 22.39 0.43 14.96
C HIS A 80 21.98 1.89 14.72
N LYS A 81 20.70 2.24 14.88
CA LYS A 81 20.21 3.60 14.58
C LYS A 81 20.93 4.75 15.28
N ASN A 82 21.60 4.48 16.40
CA ASN A 82 22.35 5.50 17.13
C ASN A 82 23.75 5.73 16.55
N ASP A 83 24.24 4.78 15.74
CA ASP A 83 25.55 4.83 15.08
C ASP A 83 25.45 5.46 13.69
N TRP A 84 24.22 5.69 13.18
CA TRP A 84 23.99 6.18 11.82
C TRP A 84 23.89 7.70 11.76
N ASP A 85 24.46 8.28 10.71
CA ASP A 85 24.30 9.71 10.42
C ASP A 85 23.06 9.98 9.57
N PHE A 86 21.95 10.28 10.22
CA PHE A 86 20.71 10.66 9.54
C PHE A 86 20.73 12.07 8.96
N GLN A 87 21.74 12.89 9.25
CA GLN A 87 21.84 14.28 8.76
C GLN A 87 22.73 14.39 7.52
N ALA A 88 23.58 13.40 7.22
CA ALA A 88 24.47 13.43 6.06
C ALA A 88 23.76 13.72 4.74
N VAL A 89 24.32 14.60 3.92
CA VAL A 89 23.84 14.94 2.58
C VAL A 89 25.03 15.07 1.64
N PRO A 90 25.13 14.21 0.62
CA PRO A 90 24.27 13.07 0.28
C PRO A 90 24.30 11.96 1.35
N TRP A 91 23.34 11.04 1.30
CA TRP A 91 23.28 9.93 2.26
C TRP A 91 23.94 8.70 1.64
N LYS A 92 25.10 8.30 2.21
CA LYS A 92 25.98 7.26 1.66
C LYS A 92 25.65 5.89 2.22
N VAL A 93 25.37 4.96 1.31
CA VAL A 93 25.14 3.56 1.64
C VAL A 93 26.41 2.93 2.20
N GLY A 94 26.29 2.15 3.27
CA GLY A 94 27.41 1.47 3.92
C GLY A 94 28.22 2.34 4.89
N LYS A 95 28.22 3.67 4.69
CA LYS A 95 28.91 4.62 5.55
C LYS A 95 27.99 5.27 6.59
N ASP A 96 26.95 5.94 6.10
CA ASP A 96 26.05 6.71 6.97
C ASP A 96 24.92 5.85 7.54
N PHE A 97 24.63 4.73 6.92
CA PHE A 97 23.67 3.72 7.36
C PHE A 97 23.97 2.35 6.72
N THR A 98 23.57 1.27 7.39
CA THR A 98 23.84 -0.11 6.97
C THR A 98 22.60 -0.94 6.67
N ALA A 99 21.40 -0.39 6.85
CA ALA A 99 20.14 -0.99 6.38
C ALA A 99 19.14 0.09 5.99
N PRO A 100 18.29 -0.18 4.99
CA PRO A 100 17.34 0.83 4.49
C PRO A 100 16.28 1.14 5.53
N THR A 101 15.87 2.42 5.57
CA THR A 101 14.64 2.88 6.21
C THR A 101 13.56 3.13 5.16
N CYS A 102 12.36 3.51 5.58
CA CYS A 102 11.29 3.91 4.64
C CYS A 102 11.77 4.99 3.66
N ALA A 103 12.46 6.00 4.18
CA ALA A 103 12.97 7.11 3.38
C ALA A 103 14.03 6.68 2.35
N THR A 104 14.81 5.64 2.62
CA THR A 104 15.79 5.08 1.69
C THR A 104 15.12 4.61 0.40
N CYS A 105 14.06 3.82 0.52
CA CYS A 105 13.34 3.28 -0.63
C CYS A 105 12.43 4.30 -1.31
N HIS A 106 11.89 5.28 -0.57
CA HIS A 106 10.83 6.14 -1.09
C HIS A 106 11.26 7.53 -1.54
N VAL A 107 12.23 8.18 -0.87
CA VAL A 107 12.44 9.62 -1.11
C VAL A 107 13.90 10.10 -1.15
N SER A 108 14.84 9.43 -0.47
CA SER A 108 16.18 9.97 -0.25
C SER A 108 17.04 10.01 -1.52
N LEU A 109 17.91 11.02 -1.61
CA LEU A 109 19.09 10.93 -2.44
C LEU A 109 20.05 9.92 -1.82
N LEU A 110 20.42 8.91 -2.58
CA LEU A 110 21.33 7.86 -2.16
C LEU A 110 22.54 7.82 -3.06
N VAL A 111 23.72 7.74 -2.48
CA VAL A 111 24.96 7.59 -3.21
C VAL A 111 25.75 6.39 -2.71
N GLY A 112 26.55 5.79 -3.59
CA GLY A 112 27.49 4.72 -3.27
C GLY A 112 28.77 5.26 -2.61
N GLU A 113 29.72 4.37 -2.36
CA GLU A 113 31.03 4.73 -1.79
C GLU A 113 31.84 5.64 -2.72
N GLU A 114 31.74 5.41 -4.03
CA GLU A 114 32.42 6.19 -5.09
C GLU A 114 31.67 7.47 -5.49
N GLU A 115 30.67 7.86 -4.69
CA GLU A 115 29.81 9.04 -4.94
C GLU A 115 28.87 8.92 -6.15
N ASP A 116 28.76 7.74 -6.74
CA ASP A 116 27.76 7.45 -7.78
C ASP A 116 26.34 7.54 -7.22
N VAL A 117 25.45 8.13 -8.01
CA VAL A 117 24.06 8.30 -7.62
C VAL A 117 23.29 6.99 -7.84
N ILE A 118 22.91 6.34 -6.73
CA ILE A 118 22.07 5.13 -6.73
C ILE A 118 20.60 5.49 -6.98
N ALA A 119 20.12 6.54 -6.31
CA ALA A 119 18.75 7.01 -6.46
C ALA A 119 18.64 8.52 -6.21
N GLU A 120 18.02 9.23 -7.14
CA GLU A 120 17.77 10.65 -7.04
C GLU A 120 16.73 10.98 -5.95
N ARG A 121 16.86 12.16 -5.35
CA ARG A 121 15.86 12.65 -4.37
C ARG A 121 14.51 12.86 -5.03
N THR A 122 13.46 12.45 -4.33
CA THR A 122 12.08 12.75 -4.72
C THR A 122 11.22 13.01 -3.50
N HIS A 123 10.17 13.82 -3.66
CA HIS A 123 9.07 13.94 -2.68
C HIS A 123 7.79 13.25 -3.18
N GLN A 124 7.87 12.60 -4.35
CA GLN A 124 6.80 11.74 -4.87
C GLN A 124 7.01 10.32 -4.36
N MET A 125 6.27 9.95 -3.32
CA MET A 125 6.44 8.69 -2.59
C MET A 125 6.29 7.43 -3.47
N ASN A 126 5.66 7.57 -4.64
CA ASN A 126 5.34 6.45 -5.54
C ASN A 126 6.34 6.28 -6.69
N ASN A 127 7.24 7.24 -6.94
CA ASN A 127 8.05 7.28 -8.17
C ASN A 127 9.01 6.09 -8.33
N ARG A 128 9.27 5.36 -7.27
CA ARG A 128 10.14 4.18 -7.26
C ARG A 128 9.38 2.87 -7.12
N LEU A 129 8.05 2.92 -7.07
CA LEU A 129 7.21 1.76 -6.83
C LEU A 129 6.45 1.37 -8.10
N ALA A 130 6.67 0.14 -8.57
CA ALA A 130 5.96 -0.43 -9.71
C ALA A 130 4.50 -0.77 -9.34
N TRP A 131 4.28 -1.29 -8.13
CA TRP A 131 3.01 -1.79 -7.64
C TRP A 131 2.46 -0.95 -6.48
N ARG A 132 1.19 -0.68 -6.49
CA ARG A 132 0.43 -0.28 -5.32
C ARG A 132 -0.05 -1.53 -4.59
N LEU A 133 0.69 -1.94 -3.56
CA LEU A 133 0.46 -3.20 -2.83
C LEU A 133 -0.81 -3.18 -2.00
N PHE A 134 -1.14 -2.03 -1.40
CA PHE A 134 -2.38 -1.80 -0.67
C PHE A 134 -3.45 -1.23 -1.61
N GLY A 135 -3.83 -2.03 -2.59
CA GLY A 135 -4.92 -1.69 -3.51
C GLY A 135 -6.29 -1.75 -2.81
N ILE A 136 -7.23 -0.98 -3.29
CA ILE A 136 -8.65 -1.15 -3.04
C ILE A 136 -9.13 -2.08 -4.15
N VAL A 137 -9.41 -3.11 -3.81
CA VAL A 137 -9.65 -4.48 -3.59
C VAL A 137 -8.41 -5.31 -3.93
N TYR A 138 -7.76 -5.03 -5.06
CA TYR A 138 -6.59 -5.75 -5.56
C TYR A 138 -5.35 -4.87 -5.60
N ALA A 139 -4.17 -5.48 -5.48
CA ALA A 139 -2.95 -4.79 -5.86
C ALA A 139 -2.93 -4.54 -7.37
N HIS A 140 -2.45 -3.38 -7.77
CA HIS A 140 -2.44 -2.93 -9.16
C HIS A 140 -1.24 -2.00 -9.42
N ALA A 141 -0.98 -1.68 -10.69
CA ALA A 141 -0.01 -0.66 -11.05
C ALA A 141 -0.35 0.69 -10.40
N HIS A 142 0.65 1.52 -10.11
CA HIS A 142 0.37 2.82 -9.50
C HIS A 142 -0.49 3.70 -10.42
N PRO A 143 -1.36 4.55 -9.85
CA PRO A 143 -2.05 5.59 -10.61
C PRO A 143 -1.06 6.56 -11.28
N LYS A 144 -1.40 7.05 -12.47
CA LYS A 144 -0.64 8.09 -13.19
C LYS A 144 -0.69 9.43 -12.48
N SER A 145 -1.88 9.76 -11.94
CA SER A 145 -2.13 11.00 -11.19
C SER A 145 -1.95 10.78 -9.69
N PRO A 146 -1.40 11.75 -8.95
CA PRO A 146 -1.49 11.77 -7.50
C PRO A 146 -2.93 11.91 -7.01
N ASP A 147 -3.81 12.55 -7.78
CA ASP A 147 -5.25 12.59 -7.52
C ASP A 147 -5.89 11.28 -7.95
N THR A 148 -6.24 10.44 -6.97
CA THR A 148 -6.91 9.16 -7.19
C THR A 148 -8.44 9.26 -7.19
N THR A 149 -9.00 10.43 -6.89
CA THR A 149 -10.46 10.65 -6.88
C THR A 149 -11.07 10.62 -8.28
N ILE A 150 -10.24 10.85 -9.31
CA ILE A 150 -10.64 10.83 -10.73
C ILE A 150 -10.79 9.41 -11.29
N ILE A 151 -10.27 8.39 -10.60
CA ILE A 151 -10.27 7.02 -11.12
C ILE A 151 -11.71 6.51 -11.20
N ARG A 152 -12.03 5.89 -12.34
CA ARG A 152 -13.28 5.14 -12.55
C ARG A 152 -12.94 3.85 -13.27
N ASN A 153 -13.44 2.72 -12.76
CA ASN A 153 -13.36 1.46 -13.48
C ASN A 153 -14.43 1.35 -14.58
N LYS A 154 -14.48 0.25 -15.30
CA LYS A 154 -15.45 0.04 -16.37
C LYS A 154 -16.91 0.10 -15.88
N SER A 155 -17.15 -0.26 -14.62
CA SER A 155 -18.49 -0.18 -13.99
C SER A 155 -18.82 1.21 -13.44
N GLY A 156 -17.95 2.21 -13.64
CA GLY A 156 -18.12 3.59 -13.14
C GLY A 156 -17.84 3.75 -11.65
N LEU A 157 -17.37 2.71 -10.94
CA LEU A 157 -17.02 2.79 -9.53
C LEU A 157 -15.68 3.52 -9.35
N PRO A 158 -15.45 4.21 -8.21
CA PRO A 158 -14.23 4.93 -7.92
C PRO A 158 -13.11 3.97 -7.47
N LEU A 159 -12.85 2.94 -8.27
CA LEU A 159 -11.90 1.87 -8.01
C LEU A 159 -10.88 1.77 -9.14
N ALA A 160 -9.64 1.42 -8.79
CA ALA A 160 -8.58 1.19 -9.75
C ALA A 160 -8.67 -0.16 -10.48
N THR A 161 -9.58 -1.03 -10.02
CA THR A 161 -9.92 -2.31 -10.66
C THR A 161 -11.42 -2.53 -10.62
N ASP A 162 -11.92 -3.38 -11.51
CA ASP A 162 -13.26 -3.94 -11.33
C ASP A 162 -13.26 -4.96 -10.17
N LEU A 163 -14.46 -5.32 -9.69
CA LEU A 163 -14.61 -6.39 -8.70
C LEU A 163 -14.13 -7.76 -9.22
N THR A 164 -14.06 -7.94 -10.53
CA THR A 164 -13.47 -9.11 -11.19
C THR A 164 -11.93 -9.06 -11.24
N GLY A 165 -11.31 -7.95 -10.83
CA GLY A 165 -9.87 -7.76 -10.81
C GLY A 165 -9.28 -7.12 -12.06
N GLU A 166 -10.10 -6.76 -13.06
CA GLU A 166 -9.59 -6.09 -14.27
C GLU A 166 -9.20 -4.64 -13.97
N PRO A 167 -7.97 -4.21 -14.33
CA PRO A 167 -7.47 -2.89 -13.99
C PRO A 167 -8.08 -1.79 -14.85
N ALA A 168 -8.30 -0.61 -14.26
CA ALA A 168 -8.67 0.63 -14.94
C ALA A 168 -7.44 1.25 -15.63
N SER A 169 -6.90 0.57 -16.65
CA SER A 169 -5.59 0.78 -17.26
C SER A 169 -5.36 2.21 -17.77
N SER A 170 -6.43 2.93 -18.16
CA SER A 170 -6.34 4.34 -18.59
C SER A 170 -5.81 5.27 -17.49
N TYR A 171 -6.03 4.94 -16.23
CA TYR A 171 -5.61 5.71 -15.06
C TYR A 171 -4.31 5.21 -14.42
N LEU A 172 -3.82 4.04 -14.82
CA LEU A 172 -2.66 3.38 -14.21
C LEU A 172 -1.42 3.51 -15.12
N ILE A 173 -0.24 3.52 -14.51
CA ILE A 173 1.02 3.49 -15.25
C ILE A 173 1.10 2.22 -16.09
N ASP A 174 1.72 2.32 -17.24
CA ASP A 174 1.92 1.19 -18.16
C ASP A 174 3.10 0.29 -17.73
N ALA A 175 3.30 -0.80 -18.45
CA ALA A 175 4.36 -1.76 -18.18
C ALA A 175 5.76 -1.15 -18.31
N SER A 176 5.96 -0.17 -19.19
CA SER A 176 7.26 0.50 -19.37
C SER A 176 7.62 1.34 -18.16
N GLU A 177 6.68 2.12 -17.64
CA GLU A 177 6.90 2.91 -16.43
C GLU A 177 7.00 2.01 -15.18
N GLN A 178 6.23 0.90 -15.10
CA GLN A 178 6.40 -0.08 -14.03
C GLN A 178 7.82 -0.66 -14.02
N GLU A 179 8.33 -1.06 -15.17
CA GLU A 179 9.67 -1.61 -15.29
C GLU A 179 10.75 -0.58 -14.95
N LYS A 180 10.59 0.67 -15.35
CA LYS A 180 11.51 1.77 -14.98
C LYS A 180 11.55 1.95 -13.45
N ARG A 181 10.41 1.97 -12.78
CA ARG A 181 10.32 2.08 -11.32
C ARG A 181 10.92 0.86 -10.62
N ARG A 182 10.69 -0.34 -11.16
CA ARG A 182 11.31 -1.57 -10.68
C ARG A 182 12.82 -1.49 -10.74
N ARG A 183 13.42 -1.06 -11.88
CA ARG A 183 14.86 -0.88 -12.01
C ARG A 183 15.43 0.09 -10.97
N THR A 184 14.76 1.22 -10.74
CA THR A 184 15.19 2.18 -9.71
C THR A 184 15.19 1.54 -8.30
N LEU A 185 14.16 0.78 -7.96
CA LEU A 185 14.09 0.11 -6.66
C LEU A 185 15.11 -1.04 -6.57
N SER A 186 15.33 -1.77 -7.67
CA SER A 186 16.37 -2.82 -7.73
C SER A 186 17.77 -2.25 -7.53
N ALA A 187 18.08 -1.08 -8.09
CA ALA A 187 19.37 -0.43 -7.87
C ALA A 187 19.61 -0.12 -6.38
N ILE A 188 18.57 0.30 -5.66
CA ILE A 188 18.64 0.49 -4.20
C ILE A 188 18.90 -0.84 -3.48
N CYS A 189 18.28 -1.94 -3.89
CA CYS A 189 18.54 -3.25 -3.29
C CYS A 189 19.96 -3.74 -3.59
N LEU A 190 20.43 -3.54 -4.83
CA LEU A 190 21.75 -3.95 -5.31
C LEU A 190 22.91 -3.22 -4.60
N SER A 191 22.66 -2.06 -4.00
CA SER A 191 23.69 -1.36 -3.21
C SER A 191 24.11 -2.12 -1.93
N CYS A 192 23.34 -3.13 -1.52
CA CYS A 192 23.66 -3.96 -0.35
C CYS A 192 23.55 -5.47 -0.64
N HIS A 193 22.79 -5.89 -1.66
CA HIS A 193 22.51 -7.30 -1.97
C HIS A 193 23.03 -7.69 -3.35
N GLY A 194 23.45 -8.94 -3.50
CA GLY A 194 23.82 -9.49 -4.80
C GLY A 194 22.59 -9.68 -5.74
N SER A 195 22.84 -9.68 -7.04
CA SER A 195 21.80 -9.76 -8.08
C SER A 195 20.85 -10.95 -7.92
N ASN A 196 21.37 -12.14 -7.68
CA ASN A 196 20.56 -13.35 -7.48
C ASN A 196 19.55 -13.20 -6.32
N TRP A 197 19.93 -12.51 -5.24
CA TRP A 197 19.02 -12.24 -4.14
C TRP A 197 17.94 -11.24 -4.54
N VAL A 198 18.33 -10.16 -5.23
CA VAL A 198 17.40 -9.10 -5.67
C VAL A 198 16.39 -9.65 -6.64
N ASP A 199 16.83 -10.40 -7.67
CA ASP A 199 15.94 -11.03 -8.65
C ASP A 199 14.97 -12.00 -7.99
N GLY A 200 15.46 -12.88 -7.12
CA GLY A 200 14.62 -13.81 -6.36
C GLY A 200 13.68 -13.11 -5.37
N HIS A 201 14.03 -11.94 -4.85
CA HIS A 201 13.14 -11.14 -4.01
C HIS A 201 11.94 -10.60 -4.82
N PHE A 202 12.20 -10.02 -5.99
CA PHE A 202 11.14 -9.49 -6.84
C PHE A 202 10.26 -10.60 -7.43
N GLU A 203 10.83 -11.75 -7.79
CA GLU A 203 10.05 -12.91 -8.22
C GLU A 203 9.09 -13.38 -7.11
N ARG A 204 9.57 -13.49 -5.87
CA ARG A 204 8.72 -13.84 -4.73
C ARG A 204 7.64 -12.79 -4.48
N LEU A 205 7.95 -11.51 -4.63
CA LEU A 205 6.97 -10.42 -4.49
C LEU A 205 5.88 -10.50 -5.55
N ASP A 206 6.24 -10.69 -6.83
CA ASP A 206 5.28 -10.81 -7.93
C ASP A 206 4.37 -12.02 -7.73
N ASN A 207 4.92 -13.16 -7.32
CA ASN A 207 4.15 -14.36 -6.98
C ASN A 207 3.20 -14.11 -5.79
N THR A 208 3.65 -13.35 -4.79
CA THR A 208 2.80 -12.99 -3.65
C THR A 208 1.66 -12.07 -4.08
N ILE A 209 1.92 -11.08 -4.92
CA ILE A 209 0.88 -10.19 -5.46
C ILE A 209 -0.16 -11.01 -6.22
N LYS A 210 0.29 -11.87 -7.13
CA LYS A 210 -0.59 -12.73 -7.94
C LYS A 210 -1.48 -13.61 -7.06
N THR A 211 -0.87 -14.43 -6.20
CA THR A 211 -1.62 -15.37 -5.36
C THR A 211 -2.55 -14.67 -4.37
N THR A 212 -2.16 -13.53 -3.84
CA THR A 212 -2.99 -12.75 -2.92
C THR A 212 -4.18 -12.11 -3.64
N ASN A 213 -3.97 -11.63 -4.88
CA ASN A 213 -5.07 -11.14 -5.72
C ASN A 213 -6.04 -12.28 -6.07
N GLU A 214 -5.56 -13.49 -6.35
CA GLU A 214 -6.39 -14.67 -6.63
C GLU A 214 -7.24 -15.06 -5.40
N MET A 215 -6.66 -15.06 -4.20
CA MET A 215 -7.39 -15.32 -2.95
C MET A 215 -8.46 -14.24 -2.69
N THR A 216 -8.13 -12.98 -2.96
CA THR A 216 -9.09 -11.88 -2.86
C THR A 216 -10.22 -12.03 -3.89
N ARG A 217 -9.89 -12.44 -5.11
CA ARG A 217 -10.90 -12.74 -6.15
C ARG A 217 -11.85 -13.85 -5.72
N THR A 218 -11.33 -14.91 -5.10
CA THR A 218 -12.17 -16.01 -4.56
C THR A 218 -13.18 -15.47 -3.56
N ALA A 219 -12.76 -14.66 -2.59
CA ALA A 219 -13.66 -14.05 -1.63
C ALA A 219 -14.66 -13.06 -2.29
N THR A 220 -14.21 -12.31 -3.29
CA THR A 220 -15.08 -11.40 -4.04
C THR A 220 -16.15 -12.17 -4.82
N ASN A 221 -15.82 -13.31 -5.41
CA ASN A 221 -16.80 -14.15 -6.11
C ASN A 221 -17.87 -14.71 -5.15
N ILE A 222 -17.47 -15.07 -3.92
CA ILE A 222 -18.43 -15.48 -2.87
C ILE A 222 -19.39 -14.33 -2.55
N LEU A 223 -18.87 -13.11 -2.39
CA LEU A 223 -19.68 -11.93 -2.14
C LEU A 223 -20.65 -11.64 -3.29
N LEU A 224 -20.15 -11.63 -4.54
CA LEU A 224 -20.98 -11.37 -5.73
C LEU A 224 -22.11 -12.40 -5.85
N THR A 225 -21.81 -13.68 -5.57
CA THR A 225 -22.83 -14.74 -5.54
C THR A 225 -23.89 -14.49 -4.46
N ALA A 226 -23.47 -14.00 -3.29
CA ALA A 226 -24.42 -13.66 -2.21
C ALA A 226 -25.34 -12.51 -2.61
N TRP A 227 -24.81 -11.48 -3.26
CA TRP A 227 -25.62 -10.36 -3.78
C TRP A 227 -26.56 -10.79 -4.88
N GLU A 228 -26.08 -11.58 -5.85
CA GLU A 228 -26.88 -12.09 -6.97
C GLU A 228 -28.06 -12.94 -6.48
N LYS A 229 -27.85 -13.74 -5.45
CA LYS A 229 -28.88 -14.61 -4.87
C LYS A 229 -29.74 -13.94 -3.80
N GLY A 230 -29.52 -12.68 -3.49
CA GLY A 230 -30.24 -11.94 -2.45
C GLY A 230 -29.90 -12.32 -1.01
N ALA A 231 -28.92 -13.22 -0.80
CA ALA A 231 -28.48 -13.62 0.53
C ALA A 231 -27.79 -12.49 1.31
N ALA A 232 -27.25 -11.50 0.59
CA ALA A 232 -26.76 -10.22 1.11
C ALA A 232 -27.27 -9.09 0.24
N LYS A 233 -27.50 -7.91 0.81
CA LYS A 233 -28.15 -6.78 0.10
C LYS A 233 -27.22 -6.04 -0.85
N GLY A 234 -26.06 -5.60 -0.35
CA GLY A 234 -25.01 -4.99 -1.13
C GLY A 234 -25.41 -3.80 -2.00
N LEU A 235 -24.60 -3.55 -3.01
CA LEU A 235 -24.77 -2.43 -3.95
C LEU A 235 -26.05 -2.52 -4.79
N SER A 236 -26.52 -3.73 -5.11
CA SER A 236 -27.70 -3.95 -5.97
C SER A 236 -29.01 -3.45 -5.36
N GLN A 237 -29.04 -3.21 -4.07
CA GLN A 237 -30.22 -2.78 -3.31
C GLN A 237 -30.07 -1.36 -2.74
N ASN A 238 -29.12 -0.57 -3.22
CA ASN A 238 -28.81 0.77 -2.71
C ASN A 238 -28.57 0.82 -1.20
N ASP A 239 -27.98 -0.23 -0.66
CA ASP A 239 -27.65 -0.37 0.75
C ASP A 239 -26.13 -0.31 0.99
N SER A 240 -25.71 -0.20 2.24
CA SER A 240 -24.30 -0.18 2.59
C SER A 240 -23.63 -1.52 2.30
N ILE A 241 -22.47 -1.50 1.67
CA ILE A 241 -21.61 -2.68 1.47
C ILE A 241 -20.96 -3.19 2.77
N PHE A 242 -21.28 -2.61 3.92
CA PHE A 242 -20.72 -2.97 5.22
C PHE A 242 -21.79 -3.37 6.23
N ASN A 243 -23.02 -3.64 5.81
CA ASN A 243 -24.11 -3.93 6.73
C ASN A 243 -24.18 -5.39 7.18
N GLU A 244 -23.71 -6.35 6.38
CA GLU A 244 -23.73 -7.77 6.70
C GLU A 244 -22.34 -8.33 7.07
N SER A 245 -22.35 -9.45 7.79
CA SER A 245 -21.11 -10.12 8.23
C SER A 245 -20.22 -10.53 7.05
N LEU A 246 -20.83 -10.99 5.95
CA LEU A 246 -20.11 -11.38 4.74
C LEU A 246 -19.35 -10.22 4.13
N GLU A 247 -19.97 -9.06 4.04
CA GLU A 247 -19.39 -7.84 3.47
C GLU A 247 -18.23 -7.31 4.33
N LYS A 248 -18.39 -7.37 5.66
CA LYS A 248 -17.29 -7.04 6.60
C LYS A 248 -16.11 -7.97 6.43
N LYS A 249 -16.36 -9.29 6.31
CA LYS A 249 -15.30 -10.27 6.06
C LYS A 249 -14.62 -10.07 4.71
N TRP A 250 -15.36 -9.73 3.67
CA TRP A 250 -14.78 -9.35 2.39
C TRP A 250 -13.88 -8.12 2.50
N THR A 251 -14.29 -7.12 3.27
CA THR A 251 -13.46 -5.94 3.52
C THR A 251 -12.17 -6.29 4.27
N GLU A 252 -12.24 -7.10 5.31
CA GLU A 252 -11.06 -7.60 6.02
C GLU A 252 -10.10 -8.35 5.09
N GLN A 253 -10.64 -9.11 4.13
CA GLN A 253 -9.89 -9.90 3.17
C GLN A 253 -8.91 -9.05 2.36
N TRP A 254 -9.41 -7.99 1.72
CA TRP A 254 -8.57 -7.17 0.85
C TRP A 254 -7.88 -6.03 1.59
N LEU A 255 -8.52 -5.45 2.60
CA LEU A 255 -8.00 -4.27 3.29
C LEU A 255 -6.92 -4.63 4.31
N PHE A 256 -7.13 -5.70 5.09
CA PHE A 256 -6.19 -6.06 6.15
C PHE A 256 -5.28 -7.21 5.74
N PHE A 257 -5.83 -8.36 5.39
CA PHE A 257 -5.04 -9.58 5.23
C PHE A 257 -4.24 -9.60 3.93
N ALA A 258 -4.83 -9.19 2.82
CA ALA A 258 -4.14 -9.12 1.54
C ALA A 258 -3.03 -8.05 1.55
N ASN A 259 -3.31 -6.87 2.08
CA ASN A 259 -2.33 -5.79 2.20
C ASN A 259 -1.16 -6.19 3.11
N SER A 260 -1.43 -6.80 4.26
CA SER A 260 -0.41 -7.30 5.18
C SER A 260 0.51 -8.32 4.53
N THR A 261 -0.07 -9.28 3.80
CA THR A 261 0.70 -10.34 3.12
C THR A 261 1.62 -9.75 2.04
N ARG A 262 1.14 -8.82 1.23
CA ARG A 262 1.93 -8.16 0.17
C ARG A 262 3.06 -7.30 0.77
N LEU A 263 2.76 -6.50 1.78
CA LEU A 263 3.74 -5.66 2.46
C LEU A 263 4.83 -6.50 3.15
N ALA A 264 4.43 -7.61 3.79
CA ALA A 264 5.38 -8.53 4.40
C ALA A 264 6.31 -9.18 3.37
N SER A 265 5.81 -9.54 2.19
CA SER A 265 6.64 -10.02 1.08
C SER A 265 7.61 -8.94 0.59
N ALA A 266 7.13 -7.71 0.40
CA ALA A 266 7.94 -6.60 -0.08
C ALA A 266 9.09 -6.23 0.87
N MET A 267 8.90 -6.37 2.18
CA MET A 267 9.88 -5.99 3.21
C MET A 267 10.55 -7.18 3.89
N ALA A 268 10.37 -8.40 3.37
CA ALA A 268 10.92 -9.63 3.94
C ALA A 268 10.55 -9.88 5.42
N GLY A 269 9.35 -9.47 5.81
CA GLY A 269 8.75 -9.70 7.13
C GLY A 269 7.88 -10.96 7.15
N ALA A 270 8.47 -12.13 6.88
CA ALA A 270 7.77 -13.37 6.57
C ALA A 270 6.72 -13.81 7.60
N ASP A 271 7.07 -13.80 8.89
CA ASP A 271 6.15 -14.24 9.95
C ASP A 271 4.90 -13.37 10.03
N TYR A 272 5.05 -12.07 9.82
CA TYR A 272 3.92 -11.15 9.78
C TYR A 272 2.97 -11.49 8.63
N GLY A 273 3.50 -11.77 7.45
CA GLY A 273 2.71 -12.11 6.27
C GLY A 273 2.07 -13.50 6.31
N VAL A 274 2.52 -14.40 7.19
CA VAL A 274 1.95 -15.74 7.35
C VAL A 274 0.93 -15.78 8.48
N PHE A 275 1.28 -15.32 9.67
CA PHE A 275 0.49 -15.52 10.89
C PHE A 275 -0.18 -14.22 11.38
N ALA A 276 0.56 -13.13 11.54
CA ALA A 276 -0.03 -11.89 12.01
C ALA A 276 -0.76 -11.19 10.85
N ASN A 277 -2.07 -11.32 10.77
CA ASN A 277 -2.88 -10.68 9.72
C ASN A 277 -2.55 -11.12 8.28
N GLY A 278 -1.97 -12.31 8.10
CA GLY A 278 -1.44 -12.77 6.83
C GLY A 278 -2.25 -13.89 6.16
N ARG A 279 -1.54 -14.80 5.46
CA ARG A 279 -2.13 -15.88 4.63
C ARG A 279 -3.04 -16.83 5.40
N TRP A 280 -2.76 -17.08 6.67
CA TRP A 280 -3.65 -17.88 7.52
C TRP A 280 -5.04 -17.27 7.58
N TYR A 281 -5.12 -15.96 7.84
CA TYR A 281 -6.38 -15.25 7.92
C TYR A 281 -7.06 -15.10 6.56
N LEU A 282 -6.31 -14.90 5.47
CA LEU A 282 -6.86 -14.93 4.11
C LEU A 282 -7.60 -16.24 3.82
N SER A 283 -6.97 -17.37 4.15
CA SER A 283 -7.54 -18.69 3.94
C SER A 283 -8.77 -18.92 4.83
N ARG A 284 -8.62 -18.69 6.15
CA ARG A 284 -9.71 -18.86 7.11
C ARG A 284 -10.92 -18.02 6.74
N ASN A 285 -10.71 -16.76 6.44
CA ASN A 285 -11.78 -15.82 6.11
C ASN A 285 -12.55 -16.24 4.86
N SER A 286 -11.87 -16.73 3.84
CA SER A 286 -12.52 -17.26 2.61
C SER A 286 -13.41 -18.48 2.93
N HIS A 287 -12.98 -19.40 3.81
CA HIS A 287 -13.79 -20.52 4.26
C HIS A 287 -15.01 -20.06 5.03
N GLU A 288 -14.83 -19.17 5.99
CA GLU A 288 -15.95 -18.64 6.80
C GLU A 288 -16.98 -17.89 5.92
N MET A 289 -16.54 -17.16 4.89
CA MET A 289 -17.44 -16.53 3.93
C MET A 289 -18.22 -17.57 3.11
N LEU A 290 -17.58 -18.65 2.67
CA LEU A 290 -18.23 -19.73 1.94
C LEU A 290 -19.25 -20.49 2.80
N GLU A 291 -18.90 -20.80 4.04
CA GLU A 291 -19.81 -21.44 5.02
C GLU A 291 -21.02 -20.55 5.29
N TRP A 292 -20.80 -19.25 5.49
CA TRP A 292 -21.90 -18.29 5.69
C TRP A 292 -22.87 -18.29 4.50
N LEU A 293 -22.35 -18.24 3.27
CA LEU A 293 -23.18 -18.29 2.06
C LEU A 293 -23.99 -19.59 1.98
N HIS A 294 -23.35 -20.74 2.22
CA HIS A 294 -24.04 -22.04 2.19
C HIS A 294 -25.14 -22.13 3.25
N LEU A 295 -24.93 -21.61 4.45
CA LEU A 295 -25.93 -21.61 5.51
C LEU A 295 -27.13 -20.72 5.16
N LYS A 296 -26.89 -19.55 4.58
CA LYS A 296 -27.97 -18.65 4.15
C LYS A 296 -28.83 -19.27 3.06
N LEU A 297 -28.20 -19.83 2.01
CA LEU A 297 -28.90 -20.46 0.88
C LEU A 297 -29.64 -21.78 1.23
N LYS A 298 -29.33 -22.43 2.36
CA LYS A 298 -30.07 -23.61 2.82
C LYS A 298 -31.31 -23.26 3.64
N ASN A 299 -31.35 -22.06 4.19
CA ASN A 299 -32.46 -21.60 5.04
C ASN A 299 -33.52 -20.79 4.29
N GLU A 300 -33.31 -20.59 2.99
CA GLU A 300 -34.30 -20.09 2.02
C GLU A 300 -34.95 -21.26 1.24
#